data_3d2fbcbbdf2a88bf4703249c122d1e1d
#
_entry.id   3d2fbcbbdf2a88bf4703249c122d1e1d
#
_cell.length_a   1.000
_cell.length_b   1.000
_cell.length_c   1.000
_cell.angle_alpha   90.00
_cell.angle_beta   90.00
_cell.angle_gamma   90.00
#
_symmetry.space_group_name_H-M   'P 1'
#
loop_
_entity.id
_entity.type
_entity.pdbx_description
1 polymer ?
#
loop_
_entity_poly.entity_id
_entity_poly.type
_entity_poly.pdbx_seq_one_letter_code
_entity_poly.pdbx_strand_id
1 'polypeptide(L)'
;MCSSDLKDHRSRMFPDVITFAFFCRRANLIALKERYMQDKLRLGRGILFHIAPSNVPINFGYSLVAGLLAGNANVVRVSGKQFTQVDLIIDHLHELIECGKYDDIASRIVLVRYDHTSDANAYFSSLCDVRVIWGGDTTIATLRQNVLPARSFDVCFADRYSIAAIRPKAIMATCDADMKKLAEAFYNDTYLFDQNACSAPHTIFWLQDEHLEAAKDRFWNAVHEHAEHKDRKS
;
A
#
# COMPACT_ATOMS: atom_id res chain seq x y z
N MET A 1 11.82 11.96 -0.26
CA MET A 1 11.60 12.23 1.18
C MET A 1 12.97 12.20 1.86
N CYS A 2 13.38 13.32 2.42
CA CYS A 2 14.64 13.45 3.13
C CYS A 2 14.52 12.95 4.58
N SER A 3 15.67 12.73 5.26
CA SER A 3 15.72 12.38 6.69
C SER A 3 15.09 13.45 7.62
N SER A 4 14.69 14.60 7.09
CA SER A 4 13.91 15.64 7.78
C SER A 4 12.47 15.21 8.06
N ASP A 5 11.87 14.41 7.18
CA ASP A 5 10.46 14.01 7.25
C ASP A 5 10.15 13.09 8.45
N LEU A 6 11.14 12.30 8.88
CA LEU A 6 11.08 11.50 10.11
C LEU A 6 11.27 12.33 11.39
N LYS A 7 11.61 13.63 11.26
CA LYS A 7 11.78 14.54 12.40
C LYS A 7 10.49 15.24 12.80
N ASP A 8 9.47 15.25 11.94
CA ASP A 8 8.16 15.74 12.34
C ASP A 8 7.57 14.81 13.40
N HIS A 9 7.36 15.35 14.59
CA HIS A 9 6.82 14.61 15.73
C HIS A 9 5.43 14.01 15.42
N ARG A 10 4.65 14.67 14.56
CA ARG A 10 3.32 14.21 14.12
C ARG A 10 3.42 12.90 13.31
N SER A 11 4.42 12.77 12.44
CA SER A 11 4.62 11.56 11.63
C SER A 11 4.90 10.32 12.47
N ARG A 12 5.47 10.48 13.68
CA ARG A 12 5.77 9.37 14.58
C ARG A 12 4.53 8.72 15.20
N MET A 13 3.41 9.43 15.20
CA MET A 13 2.14 8.91 15.70
C MET A 13 1.46 7.94 14.71
N PHE A 14 1.95 7.88 13.47
CA PHE A 14 1.35 7.09 12.40
C PHE A 14 2.34 6.08 11.82
N PRO A 15 2.27 4.80 12.25
CA PRO A 15 3.19 3.74 11.81
C PRO A 15 3.19 3.52 10.29
N ASP A 16 2.05 3.74 9.64
CA ASP A 16 1.88 3.63 8.20
C ASP A 16 2.65 4.72 7.44
N VAL A 17 2.65 5.96 7.95
CA VAL A 17 3.46 7.08 7.40
C VAL A 17 4.95 6.79 7.56
N ILE A 18 5.37 6.25 8.72
CA ILE A 18 6.77 5.83 8.94
C ILE A 18 7.17 4.74 7.94
N THR A 19 6.30 3.75 7.74
CA THR A 19 6.55 2.66 6.79
C THR A 19 6.66 3.19 5.36
N PHE A 20 5.80 4.12 4.97
CA PHE A 20 5.89 4.79 3.68
C PHE A 20 7.18 5.60 3.52
N ALA A 21 7.58 6.38 4.52
CA ALA A 21 8.84 7.10 4.52
C ALA A 21 10.05 6.14 4.39
N PHE A 22 9.97 4.98 5.05
CA PHE A 22 10.98 3.93 4.93
C PHE A 22 11.03 3.34 3.52
N PHE A 23 9.87 3.10 2.91
CA PHE A 23 9.76 2.66 1.52
C PHE A 23 10.40 3.66 0.55
N CYS A 24 10.22 4.95 0.77
CA CYS A 24 10.78 6.02 -0.06
C CYS A 24 12.28 6.29 0.18
N ARG A 25 12.97 5.53 1.04
CA ARG A 25 14.41 5.69 1.24
C ARG A 25 15.20 5.42 -0.03
N ARG A 26 16.22 6.23 -0.26
CA ARG A 26 17.09 6.14 -1.44
C ARG A 26 17.60 4.72 -1.71
N ALA A 27 18.04 4.02 -0.67
CA ALA A 27 18.54 2.65 -0.82
C ALA A 27 17.47 1.68 -1.37
N ASN A 28 16.23 1.78 -0.88
CA ASN A 28 15.13 0.96 -1.37
C ASN A 28 14.74 1.32 -2.81
N LEU A 29 14.69 2.63 -3.11
CA LEU A 29 14.38 3.09 -4.48
C LEU A 29 15.45 2.67 -5.49
N ILE A 30 16.73 2.66 -5.10
CA ILE A 30 17.82 2.14 -5.94
C ILE A 30 17.64 0.63 -6.16
N ALA A 31 17.38 -0.15 -5.11
CA ALA A 31 17.14 -1.58 -5.22
C ALA A 31 15.91 -1.92 -6.11
N LEU A 32 14.84 -1.14 -6.00
CA LEU A 32 13.67 -1.26 -6.88
C LEU A 32 14.05 -0.95 -8.34
N LYS A 33 14.82 0.11 -8.59
CA LYS A 33 15.28 0.46 -9.92
C LYS A 33 16.14 -0.65 -10.52
N GLU A 34 17.12 -1.16 -9.80
CA GLU A 34 17.99 -2.25 -10.24
C GLU A 34 17.18 -3.51 -10.60
N ARG A 35 16.23 -3.89 -9.74
CA ARG A 35 15.34 -5.03 -9.99
C ARG A 35 14.49 -4.85 -11.25
N TYR A 36 14.02 -3.63 -11.52
CA TYR A 36 13.09 -3.33 -12.61
C TYR A 36 13.80 -3.10 -13.94
N MET A 37 14.98 -2.49 -13.92
CA MET A 37 15.66 -2.09 -15.17
C MET A 37 16.39 -3.25 -15.83
N GLN A 38 17.04 -4.17 -15.09
CA GLN A 38 17.65 -5.42 -15.57
C GLN A 38 18.10 -5.36 -17.05
N ASP A 39 18.96 -4.42 -17.39
CA ASP A 39 19.50 -4.18 -18.74
C ASP A 39 18.46 -3.84 -19.83
N LYS A 40 17.25 -3.49 -19.46
CA LYS A 40 16.18 -3.08 -20.38
C LYS A 40 15.91 -1.59 -20.26
N LEU A 41 15.99 -0.90 -21.40
CA LEU A 41 15.48 0.47 -21.48
C LEU A 41 13.96 0.45 -21.34
N ARG A 42 13.44 1.12 -20.33
CA ARG A 42 11.99 1.28 -20.07
C ARG A 42 11.64 2.75 -20.10
N LEU A 43 10.56 3.07 -20.76
CA LEU A 43 10.00 4.42 -20.82
C LEU A 43 8.63 4.44 -20.14
N GLY A 44 8.26 5.58 -19.55
CA GLY A 44 6.91 5.81 -19.07
C GLY A 44 5.88 5.71 -20.20
N ARG A 45 4.66 5.35 -19.86
CA ARG A 45 3.55 5.24 -20.83
C ARG A 45 2.93 6.60 -21.17
N GLY A 46 3.11 7.60 -20.30
CA GLY A 46 2.51 8.92 -20.42
C GLY A 46 1.80 9.33 -19.14
N ILE A 47 0.50 9.55 -19.17
CA ILE A 47 -0.30 10.00 -18.04
C ILE A 47 -0.94 8.77 -17.36
N LEU A 48 -0.65 8.62 -16.07
CA LEU A 48 -1.32 7.67 -15.20
C LEU A 48 -2.42 8.36 -14.40
N PHE A 49 -3.63 7.84 -14.44
CA PHE A 49 -4.72 8.26 -13.57
C PHE A 49 -4.94 7.22 -12.48
N HIS A 50 -4.61 7.58 -11.24
CA HIS A 50 -4.72 6.70 -10.08
C HIS A 50 -5.98 7.02 -9.28
N ILE A 51 -6.78 6.00 -9.00
CA ILE A 51 -7.95 6.08 -8.14
C ILE A 51 -7.61 5.28 -6.89
N ALA A 52 -7.19 6.01 -5.84
CA ALA A 52 -6.75 5.40 -4.58
C ALA A 52 -7.96 4.89 -3.76
N PRO A 53 -7.75 3.83 -2.95
CA PRO A 53 -8.79 3.27 -2.10
C PRO A 53 -9.11 4.22 -0.93
N SER A 54 -10.32 4.12 -0.39
CA SER A 54 -10.76 4.98 0.71
C SER A 54 -10.51 4.40 2.11
N ASN A 55 -10.08 3.15 2.19
CA ASN A 55 -9.85 2.43 3.46
C ASN A 55 -8.37 2.36 3.87
N VAL A 56 -7.44 2.64 2.96
CA VAL A 56 -5.99 2.66 3.24
C VAL A 56 -5.45 4.06 2.93
N PRO A 57 -5.33 4.94 3.93
CA PRO A 57 -5.07 6.38 3.72
C PRO A 57 -3.85 6.68 2.86
N ILE A 58 -2.74 5.99 3.10
CA ILE A 58 -1.44 6.28 2.46
C ILE A 58 -1.21 5.55 1.13
N ASN A 59 -2.13 4.70 0.69
CA ASN A 59 -1.97 3.91 -0.54
C ASN A 59 -1.73 4.79 -1.77
N PHE A 60 -2.34 5.99 -1.82
CA PHE A 60 -2.13 6.95 -2.89
C PHE A 60 -0.65 7.32 -3.07
N GLY A 61 0.10 7.42 -1.97
CA GLY A 61 1.52 7.73 -1.97
C GLY A 61 2.35 6.62 -2.62
N TYR A 62 2.09 5.35 -2.27
CA TYR A 62 2.75 4.21 -2.91
C TYR A 62 2.45 4.15 -4.42
N SER A 63 1.18 4.38 -4.79
CA SER A 63 0.76 4.38 -6.19
C SER A 63 1.43 5.50 -6.98
N LEU A 64 1.50 6.71 -6.41
CA LEU A 64 2.20 7.86 -6.97
C LEU A 64 3.70 7.58 -7.17
N VAL A 65 4.38 7.09 -6.14
CA VAL A 65 5.82 6.80 -6.21
C VAL A 65 6.11 5.75 -7.27
N ALA A 66 5.30 4.70 -7.36
CA ALA A 66 5.45 3.69 -8.41
C ALA A 66 5.30 4.28 -9.83
N GLY A 67 4.31 5.16 -10.02
CA GLY A 67 4.09 5.85 -11.30
C GLY A 67 5.26 6.77 -11.68
N LEU A 68 5.80 7.53 -10.72
CA LEU A 68 6.97 8.40 -10.93
C LEU A 68 8.23 7.61 -11.26
N LEU A 69 8.52 6.52 -10.52
CA LEU A 69 9.67 5.65 -10.76
C LEU A 69 9.60 4.98 -12.14
N ALA A 70 8.39 4.70 -12.62
CA ALA A 70 8.16 4.19 -13.96
C ALA A 70 8.27 5.27 -15.07
N GLY A 71 8.54 6.54 -14.70
CA GLY A 71 8.77 7.65 -15.64
C GLY A 71 7.51 8.31 -16.18
N ASN A 72 6.37 8.22 -15.47
CA ASN A 72 5.09 8.76 -15.91
C ASN A 72 4.74 10.10 -15.25
N ALA A 73 3.84 10.84 -15.87
CA ALA A 73 3.06 11.88 -15.22
C ALA A 73 1.86 11.23 -14.49
N ASN A 74 1.45 11.80 -13.36
CA ASN A 74 0.49 11.15 -12.48
C ASN A 74 -0.60 12.11 -12.03
N VAL A 75 -1.85 11.74 -12.27
CA VAL A 75 -3.04 12.35 -11.67
C VAL A 75 -3.54 11.37 -10.62
N VAL A 76 -3.55 11.77 -9.36
CA VAL A 76 -3.92 10.88 -8.26
C VAL A 76 -5.16 11.40 -7.55
N ARG A 77 -6.26 10.67 -7.67
CA ARG A 77 -7.44 10.90 -6.86
C ARG A 77 -7.18 10.40 -5.44
N VAL A 78 -7.12 11.34 -4.52
CA VAL A 78 -7.00 11.08 -3.09
C VAL A 78 -8.40 10.87 -2.51
N SER A 79 -8.52 10.05 -1.46
CA SER A 79 -9.78 9.83 -0.76
C SER A 79 -10.43 11.15 -0.33
N GLY A 80 -11.76 11.23 -0.47
CA GLY A 80 -12.56 12.34 0.06
C GLY A 80 -12.70 12.32 1.60
N LYS A 81 -12.38 11.18 2.24
CA LYS A 81 -12.32 11.11 3.70
C LYS A 81 -11.10 11.87 4.21
N GLN A 82 -11.29 12.58 5.31
CA GLN A 82 -10.18 13.27 5.97
C GLN A 82 -9.37 12.28 6.81
N PHE A 83 -8.07 12.23 6.52
CA PHE A 83 -7.10 11.45 7.27
C PHE A 83 -5.87 12.33 7.52
N THR A 84 -5.46 12.47 8.76
CA THR A 84 -4.25 13.20 9.13
C THR A 84 -3.01 12.70 8.40
N GLN A 85 -2.90 11.40 8.17
CA GLN A 85 -1.80 10.78 7.44
C GLN A 85 -1.70 11.27 6.00
N VAL A 86 -2.86 11.46 5.35
CA VAL A 86 -2.94 11.97 3.97
C VAL A 86 -2.46 13.42 3.92
N ASP A 87 -2.96 14.25 4.85
CA ASP A 87 -2.62 15.66 4.90
C ASP A 87 -1.13 15.86 5.22
N LEU A 88 -0.54 15.07 6.14
CA LEU A 88 0.90 15.06 6.40
C LEU A 88 1.75 14.79 5.14
N ILE A 89 1.36 13.79 4.34
CA ILE A 89 2.09 13.47 3.11
C ILE A 89 1.93 14.59 2.08
N ILE A 90 0.74 15.17 1.96
CA ILE A 90 0.46 16.28 1.04
C ILE A 90 1.25 17.53 1.45
N ASP A 91 1.27 17.88 2.74
CA ASP A 91 2.05 19.01 3.27
C ASP A 91 3.53 18.87 2.91
N HIS A 92 4.12 17.70 3.15
CA HIS A 92 5.52 17.44 2.79
C HIS A 92 5.78 17.46 1.27
N LEU A 93 4.82 17.03 0.46
CA LEU A 93 4.92 17.15 -1.00
C LEU A 93 4.90 18.62 -1.43
N HIS A 94 4.03 19.45 -0.84
CA HIS A 94 3.99 20.90 -1.09
C HIS A 94 5.32 21.56 -0.71
N GLU A 95 5.86 21.29 0.48
CA GLU A 95 7.16 21.81 0.91
C GLU A 95 8.29 21.46 -0.08
N LEU A 96 8.28 20.22 -0.60
CA LEU A 96 9.27 19.79 -1.60
C LEU A 96 9.09 20.48 -2.95
N ILE A 97 7.85 20.76 -3.36
CA ILE A 97 7.54 21.47 -4.60
C ILE A 97 7.93 22.94 -4.47
N GLU A 98 7.57 23.58 -3.37
CA GLU A 98 7.84 25.00 -3.12
C GLU A 98 9.35 25.33 -3.02
N CYS A 99 10.17 24.34 -2.65
CA CYS A 99 11.62 24.58 -2.59
C CYS A 99 12.30 24.76 -3.96
N GLY A 100 11.59 24.56 -5.08
CA GLY A 100 12.04 24.78 -6.45
C GLY A 100 13.19 23.88 -6.95
N LYS A 101 13.58 22.87 -6.14
CA LYS A 101 14.68 21.95 -6.52
C LYS A 101 14.22 20.76 -7.36
N TYR A 102 12.91 20.52 -7.43
CA TYR A 102 12.32 19.30 -8.00
C TYR A 102 11.23 19.61 -9.04
N ASP A 103 11.35 20.74 -9.74
CA ASP A 103 10.35 21.22 -10.70
C ASP A 103 10.01 20.20 -11.79
N ASP A 104 11.01 19.46 -12.26
CA ASP A 104 10.81 18.36 -13.24
C ASP A 104 9.92 17.24 -12.71
N ILE A 105 10.00 16.96 -11.41
CA ILE A 105 9.16 15.95 -10.76
C ILE A 105 7.81 16.55 -10.40
N ALA A 106 7.81 17.76 -9.87
CA ALA A 106 6.61 18.51 -9.50
C ALA A 106 5.63 18.65 -10.66
N SER A 107 6.14 18.97 -11.86
CA SER A 107 5.34 19.08 -13.08
C SER A 107 4.65 17.78 -13.53
N ARG A 108 5.01 16.64 -12.92
CA ARG A 108 4.44 15.31 -13.20
C ARG A 108 3.48 14.83 -12.14
N ILE A 109 3.08 15.68 -11.19
CA ILE A 109 2.23 15.31 -10.06
C ILE A 109 1.02 16.23 -10.01
N VAL A 110 -0.15 15.64 -10.05
CA VAL A 110 -1.43 16.33 -9.80
C VAL A 110 -2.22 15.50 -8.78
N LEU A 111 -2.50 16.08 -7.63
CA LEU A 111 -3.37 15.48 -6.62
C LEU A 111 -4.76 16.12 -6.71
N VAL A 112 -5.79 15.30 -6.78
CA VAL A 112 -7.17 15.78 -6.94
C VAL A 112 -8.10 15.16 -5.89
N ARG A 113 -9.05 15.97 -5.42
CA ARG A 113 -10.21 15.52 -4.63
C ARG A 113 -11.47 16.03 -5.31
N TYR A 114 -12.45 15.17 -5.50
CA TYR A 114 -13.74 15.52 -6.09
C TYR A 114 -14.81 14.51 -5.64
N ASP A 115 -16.05 14.93 -5.70
CA ASP A 115 -17.20 14.12 -5.31
C ASP A 115 -17.54 13.05 -6.36
N HIS A 116 -18.20 11.99 -5.90
CA HIS A 116 -18.62 10.88 -6.77
C HIS A 116 -19.61 11.30 -7.87
N THR A 117 -20.32 12.42 -7.68
CA THR A 117 -21.26 12.99 -8.64
C THR A 117 -20.58 13.81 -9.74
N SER A 118 -19.28 14.03 -9.63
CA SER A 118 -18.50 14.81 -10.60
C SER A 118 -18.16 13.98 -11.84
N ASP A 119 -18.14 14.61 -13.01
CA ASP A 119 -17.67 14.03 -14.28
C ASP A 119 -16.14 13.86 -14.33
N ALA A 120 -15.45 14.18 -13.26
CA ALA A 120 -13.98 14.14 -13.19
C ALA A 120 -13.40 12.74 -13.48
N ASN A 121 -14.10 11.67 -13.09
CA ASN A 121 -13.67 10.30 -13.44
C ASN A 121 -13.68 10.09 -14.97
N ALA A 122 -14.71 10.55 -15.66
CA ALA A 122 -14.81 10.46 -17.12
C ALA A 122 -13.76 11.35 -17.79
N TYR A 123 -13.58 12.58 -17.29
CA TYR A 123 -12.60 13.52 -17.81
C TYR A 123 -11.17 12.96 -17.72
N PHE A 124 -10.70 12.55 -16.53
CA PHE A 124 -9.34 12.02 -16.38
C PHE A 124 -9.17 10.67 -17.08
N SER A 125 -10.20 9.84 -17.14
CA SER A 125 -10.16 8.60 -17.92
C SER A 125 -9.96 8.83 -19.41
N SER A 126 -10.54 9.90 -19.97
CA SER A 126 -10.38 10.24 -21.40
C SER A 126 -9.00 10.78 -21.77
N LEU A 127 -8.21 11.21 -20.77
CA LEU A 127 -6.88 11.80 -20.97
C LEU A 127 -5.72 10.85 -20.62
N CYS A 128 -5.97 9.80 -19.84
CA CYS A 128 -4.90 8.97 -19.34
C CYS A 128 -4.48 7.87 -20.33
N ASP A 129 -3.22 7.48 -20.26
CA ASP A 129 -2.67 6.33 -20.97
C ASP A 129 -2.82 5.02 -20.16
N VAL A 130 -2.84 5.15 -18.83
CA VAL A 130 -3.10 4.03 -17.92
C VAL A 130 -3.99 4.51 -16.79
N ARG A 131 -5.06 3.76 -16.50
CA ARG A 131 -5.90 4.00 -15.34
C ARG A 131 -5.62 2.93 -14.29
N VAL A 132 -5.14 3.37 -13.12
CA VAL A 132 -4.81 2.50 -11.99
C VAL A 132 -5.96 2.56 -10.98
N ILE A 133 -6.66 1.45 -10.79
CA ILE A 133 -7.86 1.39 -9.95
C ILE A 133 -7.57 0.50 -8.73
N TRP A 134 -7.70 1.08 -7.54
CA TRP A 134 -7.68 0.39 -6.26
C TRP A 134 -9.10 0.35 -5.71
N GLY A 135 -9.75 -0.79 -5.71
CA GLY A 135 -11.13 -0.90 -5.21
C GLY A 135 -11.73 -2.26 -5.48
N GLY A 136 -12.87 -2.52 -4.86
CA GLY A 136 -13.62 -3.75 -5.07
C GLY A 136 -14.22 -3.87 -6.46
N ASP A 137 -14.67 -5.08 -6.80
CA ASP A 137 -15.18 -5.44 -8.13
C ASP A 137 -16.26 -4.50 -8.64
N THR A 138 -17.19 -4.10 -7.78
CA THR A 138 -18.26 -3.15 -8.13
C THR A 138 -17.71 -1.77 -8.51
N THR A 139 -16.71 -1.29 -7.76
CA THR A 139 -16.05 -0.01 -8.05
C THR A 139 -15.33 -0.06 -9.39
N ILE A 140 -14.61 -1.15 -9.65
CA ILE A 140 -13.90 -1.36 -10.92
C ILE A 140 -14.89 -1.40 -12.07
N ALA A 141 -15.98 -2.15 -11.93
CA ALA A 141 -17.03 -2.25 -12.97
C ALA A 141 -17.66 -0.88 -13.28
N THR A 142 -17.94 -0.07 -12.25
CA THR A 142 -18.47 1.29 -12.42
C THR A 142 -17.48 2.21 -13.13
N LEU A 143 -16.21 2.19 -12.70
CA LEU A 143 -15.17 3.04 -13.31
C LEU A 143 -14.87 2.66 -14.77
N ARG A 144 -14.99 1.38 -15.11
CA ARG A 144 -14.83 0.88 -16.48
C ARG A 144 -15.90 1.35 -17.46
N GLN A 145 -17.01 1.90 -16.97
CA GLN A 145 -18.00 2.56 -17.83
C GLN A 145 -17.48 3.87 -18.44
N ASN A 146 -16.47 4.48 -17.82
CA ASN A 146 -15.79 5.65 -18.39
C ASN A 146 -14.83 5.22 -19.50
N VAL A 147 -15.04 5.77 -20.69
CA VAL A 147 -14.28 5.42 -21.89
C VAL A 147 -12.81 5.81 -21.74
N LEU A 148 -11.93 4.90 -22.10
CA LEU A 148 -10.50 5.13 -22.24
C LEU A 148 -10.11 5.37 -23.70
N PRO A 149 -9.03 6.13 -23.98
CA PRO A 149 -8.43 6.17 -25.32
C PRO A 149 -8.05 4.76 -25.82
N ALA A 150 -8.07 4.54 -27.13
CA ALA A 150 -7.91 3.21 -27.73
C ALA A 150 -6.61 2.47 -27.37
N ARG A 151 -5.55 3.18 -27.00
CA ARG A 151 -4.24 2.59 -26.59
C ARG A 151 -4.06 2.51 -25.08
N SER A 152 -5.04 2.99 -24.34
CA SER A 152 -5.01 3.02 -22.88
C SER A 152 -5.56 1.73 -22.30
N PHE A 153 -5.19 1.42 -21.06
CA PHE A 153 -5.67 0.22 -20.38
C PHE A 153 -5.76 0.42 -18.87
N ASP A 154 -6.52 -0.47 -18.22
CA ASP A 154 -6.65 -0.52 -16.76
C ASP A 154 -5.60 -1.42 -16.12
N VAL A 155 -5.06 -0.96 -14.99
CA VAL A 155 -4.36 -1.77 -14.00
C VAL A 155 -5.24 -1.80 -12.75
N CYS A 156 -5.89 -2.94 -12.50
CA CYS A 156 -6.85 -3.06 -11.42
C CYS A 156 -6.29 -3.87 -10.25
N PHE A 157 -6.46 -3.33 -9.04
CA PHE A 157 -6.22 -4.00 -7.78
C PHE A 157 -7.57 -4.26 -7.12
N ALA A 158 -8.19 -5.37 -7.55
CA ALA A 158 -9.50 -5.82 -7.08
C ALA A 158 -9.43 -6.41 -5.67
N ASP A 159 -10.60 -6.69 -5.10
CA ASP A 159 -10.72 -7.42 -3.85
C ASP A 159 -9.99 -8.75 -3.92
N ARG A 160 -9.34 -9.10 -2.83
CA ARG A 160 -8.61 -10.34 -2.69
C ARG A 160 -9.06 -11.07 -1.44
N TYR A 161 -9.15 -12.36 -1.56
CA TYR A 161 -9.34 -13.25 -0.43
C TYR A 161 -8.02 -13.95 -0.14
N SER A 162 -7.29 -13.42 0.85
CA SER A 162 -6.00 -13.97 1.22
C SER A 162 -6.16 -15.15 2.19
N ILE A 163 -5.29 -16.14 2.02
CA ILE A 163 -5.23 -17.34 2.85
C ILE A 163 -3.82 -17.53 3.38
N ALA A 164 -3.69 -18.20 4.51
CA ALA A 164 -2.41 -18.69 5.00
C ALA A 164 -2.44 -20.23 5.07
N ALA A 165 -1.31 -20.88 4.80
CA ALA A 165 -1.15 -22.32 4.98
C ALA A 165 -0.02 -22.60 5.96
N ILE A 166 -0.31 -23.37 7.02
CA ILE A 166 0.63 -23.66 8.10
C ILE A 166 0.89 -25.16 8.17
N ARG A 167 2.17 -25.51 8.26
CA ARG A 167 2.60 -26.90 8.49
C ARG A 167 2.84 -27.13 9.98
N PRO A 168 2.08 -28.04 10.65
CA PRO A 168 2.23 -28.29 12.08
C PRO A 168 3.63 -28.66 12.50
N LYS A 169 4.30 -29.53 11.76
CA LYS A 169 5.68 -29.94 12.04
C LYS A 169 6.66 -28.76 12.08
N ALA A 170 6.45 -27.74 11.25
CA ALA A 170 7.31 -26.53 11.27
C ALA A 170 7.08 -25.73 12.56
N ILE A 171 5.83 -25.59 13.00
CA ILE A 171 5.50 -24.91 14.25
C ILE A 171 6.13 -25.64 15.45
N MET A 172 6.05 -26.98 15.48
CA MET A 172 6.62 -27.76 16.56
C MET A 172 8.16 -27.73 16.60
N ALA A 173 8.80 -27.59 15.44
CA ALA A 173 10.27 -27.49 15.35
C ALA A 173 10.82 -26.07 15.62
N THR A 174 9.96 -25.05 15.64
CA THR A 174 10.36 -23.66 15.86
C THR A 174 10.73 -23.45 17.34
N CYS A 175 11.89 -22.79 17.62
CA CYS A 175 12.24 -22.43 18.99
C CYS A 175 11.35 -21.29 19.53
N ASP A 176 11.31 -21.09 20.84
CA ASP A 176 10.40 -20.11 21.46
C ASP A 176 10.71 -18.65 21.05
N ALA A 177 12.00 -18.34 20.84
CA ALA A 177 12.40 -17.00 20.38
C ALA A 177 11.87 -16.70 18.96
N ASP A 178 11.90 -17.68 18.06
CA ASP A 178 11.41 -17.52 16.71
C ASP A 178 9.88 -17.66 16.65
N MET A 179 9.26 -18.42 17.58
CA MET A 179 7.81 -18.45 17.72
C MET A 179 7.24 -17.06 18.08
N LYS A 180 7.90 -16.33 18.98
CA LYS A 180 7.51 -14.95 19.32
C LYS A 180 7.61 -14.02 18.11
N LYS A 181 8.66 -14.14 17.30
CA LYS A 181 8.79 -13.35 16.05
C LYS A 181 7.72 -13.72 15.03
N LEU A 182 7.41 -15.02 14.92
CA LEU A 182 6.35 -15.50 14.02
C LEU A 182 4.98 -14.98 14.46
N ALA A 183 4.68 -15.00 15.76
CA ALA A 183 3.46 -14.46 16.32
C ALA A 183 3.33 -12.94 16.06
N GLU A 184 4.41 -12.18 16.27
CA GLU A 184 4.46 -10.75 15.93
C GLU A 184 4.25 -10.50 14.44
N ALA A 185 4.92 -11.26 13.56
CA ALA A 185 4.76 -11.13 12.12
C ALA A 185 3.32 -11.44 11.68
N PHE A 186 2.74 -12.51 12.22
CA PHE A 186 1.35 -12.89 11.94
C PHE A 186 0.36 -11.82 12.45
N TYR A 187 0.59 -11.26 13.64
CA TYR A 187 -0.21 -10.16 14.17
C TYR A 187 -0.15 -8.93 13.26
N ASN A 188 1.05 -8.55 12.81
CA ASN A 188 1.23 -7.41 11.92
C ASN A 188 0.55 -7.62 10.55
N ASP A 189 0.61 -8.82 10.00
CA ASP A 189 -0.02 -9.15 8.72
C ASP A 189 -1.55 -9.22 8.80
N THR A 190 -2.09 -9.51 9.99
CA THR A 190 -3.52 -9.81 10.15
C THR A 190 -4.26 -8.66 10.84
N TYR A 191 -3.78 -8.17 11.98
CA TYR A 191 -4.54 -7.32 12.88
C TYR A 191 -4.14 -5.84 12.85
N LEU A 192 -2.97 -5.49 12.31
CA LEU A 192 -2.46 -4.11 12.32
C LEU A 192 -3.42 -3.10 11.66
N PHE A 193 -4.21 -3.54 10.70
CA PHE A 193 -5.24 -2.74 10.00
C PHE A 193 -6.64 -3.34 10.19
N ASP A 194 -6.94 -3.89 11.35
CA ASP A 194 -8.25 -4.48 11.67
C ASP A 194 -8.74 -5.46 10.60
N GLN A 195 -7.84 -6.28 10.06
CA GLN A 195 -8.09 -7.25 8.98
C GLN A 195 -8.56 -6.62 7.64
N ASN A 196 -8.49 -5.30 7.50
CA ASN A 196 -8.90 -4.61 6.27
C ASN A 196 -7.83 -4.59 5.16
N ALA A 197 -6.62 -5.08 5.44
CA ALA A 197 -5.60 -5.20 4.41
C ALA A 197 -5.94 -6.34 3.44
N CYS A 198 -5.79 -6.11 2.14
CA CYS A 198 -6.03 -7.14 1.13
C CYS A 198 -5.10 -8.38 1.25
N SER A 199 -4.01 -8.25 2.01
CA SER A 199 -3.07 -9.32 2.33
C SER A 199 -3.37 -10.03 3.65
N ALA A 200 -4.29 -9.52 4.48
CA ALA A 200 -4.66 -10.16 5.74
C ALA A 200 -5.33 -11.52 5.46
N PRO A 201 -4.85 -12.62 6.04
CA PRO A 201 -5.45 -13.92 5.81
C PRO A 201 -6.82 -14.02 6.49
N HIS A 202 -7.86 -14.27 5.68
CA HIS A 202 -9.22 -14.53 6.15
C HIS A 202 -9.46 -16.00 6.51
N THR A 203 -8.62 -16.88 5.98
CA THR A 203 -8.70 -18.33 6.25
C THR A 203 -7.31 -18.89 6.43
N ILE A 204 -7.16 -19.74 7.43
CA ILE A 204 -5.91 -20.45 7.71
C ILE A 204 -6.11 -21.92 7.48
N PHE A 205 -5.35 -22.47 6.55
CA PHE A 205 -5.29 -23.90 6.29
C PHE A 205 -4.14 -24.53 7.07
N TRP A 206 -4.46 -25.53 7.85
CA TRP A 206 -3.47 -26.37 8.51
C TRP A 206 -3.29 -27.65 7.69
N LEU A 207 -2.06 -27.96 7.36
CA LEU A 207 -1.78 -29.24 6.73
C LEU A 207 -2.01 -30.37 7.72
N GLN A 208 -2.52 -31.51 7.23
CA GLN A 208 -2.76 -32.68 8.06
C GLN A 208 -1.43 -33.27 8.54
N ASP A 209 -1.30 -33.45 9.86
CA ASP A 209 -0.08 -33.94 10.53
C ASP A 209 -0.47 -34.50 11.90
N GLU A 210 0.32 -35.41 12.45
CA GLU A 210 0.12 -35.99 13.80
C GLU A 210 0.24 -34.94 14.93
N HIS A 211 0.92 -33.80 14.66
CA HIS A 211 1.11 -32.71 15.61
C HIS A 211 0.07 -31.60 15.49
N LEU A 212 -0.99 -31.80 14.72
CA LEU A 212 -1.91 -30.73 14.30
C LEU A 212 -2.47 -29.94 15.49
N GLU A 213 -3.05 -30.58 16.48
CA GLU A 213 -3.70 -29.88 17.60
C GLU A 213 -2.67 -29.20 18.50
N ALA A 214 -1.57 -29.87 18.84
CA ALA A 214 -0.51 -29.28 19.62
C ALA A 214 0.15 -28.04 18.94
N ALA A 215 0.27 -28.09 17.61
CA ALA A 215 0.81 -26.98 16.84
C ALA A 215 -0.18 -25.80 16.79
N LYS A 216 -1.48 -26.05 16.68
CA LYS A 216 -2.52 -25.00 16.75
C LYS A 216 -2.48 -24.31 18.11
N ASP A 217 -2.49 -25.08 19.19
CA ASP A 217 -2.46 -24.53 20.54
C ASP A 217 -1.21 -23.67 20.76
N ARG A 218 -0.05 -24.18 20.39
CA ARG A 218 1.22 -23.46 20.51
C ARG A 218 1.21 -22.15 19.73
N PHE A 219 0.77 -22.18 18.50
CA PHE A 219 0.75 -21.01 17.62
C PHE A 219 -0.25 -19.97 18.12
N TRP A 220 -1.48 -20.37 18.42
CA TRP A 220 -2.52 -19.43 18.84
C TRP A 220 -2.25 -18.85 20.22
N ASN A 221 -1.66 -19.61 21.15
CA ASN A 221 -1.23 -19.09 22.44
C ASN A 221 -0.15 -18.00 22.25
N ALA A 222 0.83 -18.22 21.38
CA ALA A 222 1.86 -17.22 21.10
C ALA A 222 1.29 -15.95 20.45
N VAL A 223 0.33 -16.08 19.54
CA VAL A 223 -0.35 -14.94 18.91
C VAL A 223 -1.19 -14.17 19.94
N HIS A 224 -1.90 -14.87 20.80
CA HIS A 224 -2.72 -14.27 21.86
C HIS A 224 -1.86 -13.52 22.87
N GLU A 225 -0.78 -14.12 23.37
CA GLU A 225 0.17 -13.45 24.26
C GLU A 225 0.74 -12.17 23.64
N HIS A 226 1.06 -12.20 22.35
CA HIS A 226 1.54 -11.02 21.63
C HIS A 226 0.47 -9.93 21.54
N ALA A 227 -0.77 -10.28 21.20
CA ALA A 227 -1.89 -9.35 21.11
C ALA A 227 -2.17 -8.66 22.44
N GLU A 228 -2.29 -9.44 23.54
CA GLU A 228 -2.49 -8.87 24.89
C GLU A 228 -1.36 -7.90 25.29
N HIS A 229 -0.13 -8.19 24.90
CA HIS A 229 1.01 -7.32 25.20
C HIS A 229 0.96 -5.99 24.42
N LYS A 230 0.42 -6.00 23.21
CA LYS A 230 0.21 -4.79 22.39
C LYS A 230 -0.93 -3.93 22.94
N ASP A 231 -2.08 -4.54 23.25
CA ASP A 231 -3.27 -3.84 23.74
C ASP A 231 -3.04 -3.16 25.10
N ARG A 232 -2.18 -3.73 25.94
CA ARG A 232 -1.81 -3.10 27.23
C ARG A 232 -0.84 -1.91 27.08
N LYS A 233 -0.28 -1.68 25.89
CA LYS A 233 0.66 -0.57 25.62
C LYS A 233 0.05 0.55 24.77
N SER A 234 -1.13 0.35 24.21
CA SER A 234 -1.92 1.34 23.48
C SER A 234 -2.90 2.03 24.41
#